data_15f8263dcf2274c8db332b4b487cbf19
#
_entry.id   15f8263dcf2274c8db332b4b487cbf19
#
_cell.length_a   1.000
_cell.length_b   1.000
_cell.length_c   1.000
_cell.angle_alpha   90.00
_cell.angle_beta   90.00
_cell.angle_gamma   90.00
#
_symmetry.space_group_name_H-M   'P 1'
#
loop_
_entity.id
_entity.type
_entity.pdbx_description
1 polymer ?
#
loop_
_entity_poly.entity_id
_entity_poly.type
_entity_poly.pdbx_seq_one_letter_code
_entity_poly.pdbx_strand_id
1 'polypeptide(L)' 'MQITGTVTFVEVEGGFWGILGDQGIPYHPVNGIPKDFEEESLRITAEVKPFSGVSNFMWGRLVELVSIERLNK' A
#
# COMPACT_ATOMS: atom_id res chain seq x y z
N MET A 1 2.02 -12.12 -4.78
CA MET A 1 3.09 -11.26 -5.31
C MET A 1 3.69 -10.46 -4.18
N GLN A 2 4.99 -10.46 -4.09
CA GLN A 2 5.67 -9.75 -3.02
C GLN A 2 6.20 -8.43 -3.52
N ILE A 3 5.97 -7.37 -2.75
CA ILE A 3 6.42 -6.04 -3.13
C ILE A 3 7.22 -5.44 -1.98
N THR A 4 8.10 -4.52 -2.34
CA THR A 4 8.87 -3.73 -1.39
C THR A 4 8.65 -2.28 -1.71
N GLY A 5 8.39 -1.47 -0.71
CA GLY A 5 8.12 -0.08 -0.97
C GLY A 5 8.03 0.75 0.30
N THR A 6 7.41 1.90 0.13
CA THR A 6 7.32 2.90 1.18
C THR A 6 5.86 3.24 1.42
N VAL A 7 5.45 3.21 2.68
CA VAL A 7 4.09 3.60 3.06
C VAL A 7 3.99 5.12 2.97
N THR A 8 2.88 5.60 2.41
CA THR A 8 2.66 7.03 2.30
C THR A 8 1.17 7.32 2.44
N PHE A 9 0.85 8.47 3.00
CA PHE A 9 -0.53 8.90 3.11
C PHE A 9 -0.94 9.64 1.85
N VAL A 10 -2.03 9.21 1.24
CA VAL A 10 -2.52 9.78 -0.01
C VAL A 10 -3.74 10.62 0.31
N GLU A 11 -3.66 11.93 0.04
CA GLU A 11 -4.73 12.86 0.39
C GLU A 11 -5.70 13.00 -0.75
N VAL A 12 -6.46 11.94 -1.00
CA VAL A 12 -7.48 11.92 -2.04
C VAL A 12 -8.77 11.45 -1.38
N GLU A 13 -9.86 12.19 -1.58
CA GLU A 13 -11.16 11.77 -1.08
C GLU A 13 -11.16 11.43 0.41
N GLY A 14 -10.53 12.29 1.22
CA GLY A 14 -10.46 12.06 2.64
C GLY A 14 -9.22 11.33 3.11
N GLY A 15 -8.49 10.74 2.19
CA GLY A 15 -7.20 10.17 2.50
C GLY A 15 -7.22 8.67 2.75
N PHE A 16 -6.10 8.05 2.46
CA PHE A 16 -5.88 6.64 2.77
C PHE A 16 -4.39 6.37 2.75
N TRP A 17 -4.01 5.22 3.32
CA TRP A 17 -2.61 4.83 3.32
C TRP A 17 -2.33 3.93 2.12
N GLY A 18 -1.35 4.32 1.32
CA GLY A 18 -0.93 3.57 0.16
C GLY A 18 0.51 3.14 0.28
N ILE A 19 0.96 2.37 -0.71
CA ILE A 19 2.33 1.89 -0.76
C ILE A 19 2.92 2.29 -2.09
N LEU A 20 4.04 3.01 -2.05
CA LEU A 20 4.75 3.36 -3.26
C LEU A 20 5.86 2.36 -3.45
N GLY A 21 5.71 1.49 -4.45
CA GLY A 21 6.68 0.45 -4.71
C GLY A 21 8.01 1.01 -5.17
N ASP A 22 9.07 0.26 -4.90
CA ASP A 22 10.43 0.74 -5.20
C ASP A 22 10.67 0.98 -6.67
N GLN A 23 9.88 0.32 -7.53
CA GLN A 23 10.02 0.51 -8.97
C GLN A 23 9.12 1.63 -9.49
N GLY A 24 8.57 2.43 -8.59
CA GLY A 24 7.74 3.55 -8.98
C GLY A 24 6.28 3.21 -9.18
N ILE A 25 5.87 1.99 -8.85
CA ILE A 25 4.50 1.55 -9.02
C ILE A 25 3.73 1.78 -7.73
N PRO A 26 2.69 2.62 -7.75
CA PRO A 26 1.89 2.81 -6.54
C PRO A 26 0.90 1.67 -6.36
N TYR A 27 0.66 1.29 -5.12
CA TYR A 27 -0.29 0.23 -4.78
C TYR A 27 -1.29 0.74 -3.78
N HIS A 28 -2.55 0.43 -4.03
CA HIS A 28 -3.65 0.81 -3.14
C HIS A 28 -4.23 -0.46 -2.51
N PRO A 29 -3.85 -0.77 -1.25
CA PRO A 29 -4.44 -1.94 -0.58
C PRO A 29 -5.89 -1.65 -0.26
N VAL A 30 -6.80 -2.37 -0.92
CA VAL A 30 -8.23 -2.07 -0.78
C VAL A 30 -8.75 -2.44 0.60
N ASN A 31 -8.08 -3.35 1.29
CA ASN A 31 -8.45 -3.72 2.65
C ASN A 31 -7.66 -2.94 3.71
N GLY A 32 -6.93 -1.90 3.27
CA GLY A 32 -6.18 -1.08 4.20
C GLY A 32 -4.89 -1.72 4.64
N ILE A 33 -4.14 -1.02 5.49
CA ILE A 33 -2.96 -1.60 6.11
C ILE A 33 -3.15 -1.58 7.62
N PRO A 34 -2.46 -2.48 8.35
CA PRO A 34 -2.60 -2.47 9.81
C PRO A 34 -2.20 -1.13 10.40
N LYS A 35 -2.87 -0.76 11.46
CA LYS A 35 -2.66 0.55 12.06
C LYS A 35 -1.20 0.78 12.47
N ASP A 36 -0.53 -0.28 12.89
CA ASP A 36 0.85 -0.18 13.31
C ASP A 36 1.78 0.20 12.16
N PHE A 37 1.32 0.07 10.93
CA PHE A 37 2.12 0.39 9.76
C PHE A 37 1.70 1.70 9.11
N GLU A 38 0.77 2.43 9.71
CA GLU A 38 0.32 3.72 9.18
C GLU A 38 1.30 4.81 9.58
N GLU A 39 2.41 4.84 8.89
CA GLU A 39 3.49 5.75 9.22
C GLU A 39 4.12 6.23 7.93
N GLU A 40 4.16 7.55 7.75
CA GLU A 40 4.70 8.14 6.54
C GLU A 40 6.16 7.74 6.36
N SER A 41 6.52 7.34 5.15
CA SER A 41 7.88 7.00 4.77
C SER A 41 8.38 5.69 5.39
N LEU A 42 7.50 4.89 5.95
CA LEU A 42 7.88 3.61 6.52
C LEU A 42 8.25 2.63 5.40
N ARG A 43 9.41 2.03 5.51
CA ARG A 43 9.84 1.02 4.54
C ARG A 43 9.28 -0.34 4.92
N ILE A 44 8.69 -1.01 3.95
CA ILE A 44 8.03 -2.30 4.22
C ILE A 44 8.24 -3.27 3.06
N THR A 45 8.00 -4.54 3.36
CA THR A 45 7.80 -5.55 2.35
C THR A 45 6.43 -6.17 2.62
N ALA A 46 5.73 -6.55 1.56
CA ALA A 46 4.37 -7.03 1.71
C ALA A 46 4.05 -8.09 0.68
N GLU A 47 3.18 -9.00 1.08
CA GLU A 47 2.59 -9.94 0.16
C GLU A 47 1.21 -9.44 -0.24
N VAL A 48 0.97 -9.29 -1.53
CA VAL A 48 -0.29 -8.76 -2.02
C VAL A 48 -0.83 -9.61 -3.14
N LYS A 49 -2.15 -9.52 -3.35
CA LYS A 49 -2.82 -10.16 -4.46
C LYS A 49 -3.49 -9.10 -5.32
N PRO A 50 -3.55 -9.28 -6.64
CA PRO A 50 -4.29 -8.35 -7.48
C PRO A 50 -5.76 -8.33 -7.05
N PHE A 51 -6.35 -7.15 -7.08
CA PHE A 51 -7.74 -6.98 -6.75
C PHE A 51 -8.48 -6.48 -7.99
N SER A 52 -9.48 -7.22 -8.44
CA SER A 52 -10.23 -6.84 -9.62
C SER A 52 -11.57 -6.27 -9.23
N GLY A 53 -11.54 -5.04 -8.78
CA GLY A 53 -12.74 -4.31 -8.41
C GLY A 53 -12.60 -2.90 -8.89
N VAL A 54 -13.45 -2.03 -8.36
CA VAL A 54 -13.37 -0.61 -8.67
C VAL A 54 -13.07 0.16 -7.40
N SER A 55 -12.41 1.30 -7.57
CA SER A 55 -12.07 2.14 -6.46
C SER A 55 -12.50 3.57 -6.79
N ASN A 56 -12.98 4.28 -5.78
CA ASN A 56 -13.30 5.67 -5.94
C ASN A 56 -12.06 6.57 -5.98
N PHE A 57 -10.93 6.02 -5.60
CA PHE A 57 -9.74 6.86 -5.44
C PHE A 57 -8.92 7.02 -6.71
N MET A 58 -8.99 6.07 -7.62
CA MET A 58 -8.27 6.15 -8.88
C MET A 58 -6.79 6.42 -8.66
N TRP A 59 -6.22 5.83 -7.63
CA TRP A 59 -4.81 5.99 -7.31
C TRP A 59 -4.17 4.63 -7.17
N GLY A 60 -3.16 4.36 -8.01
CA GLY A 60 -2.39 3.16 -7.89
C GLY A 60 -3.11 1.91 -8.35
N ARG A 61 -2.42 0.81 -8.20
CA ARG A 61 -2.97 -0.50 -8.52
C ARG A 61 -3.71 -1.04 -7.33
N LEU A 62 -4.92 -1.52 -7.57
CA LEU A 62 -5.72 -2.09 -6.49
C LEU A 62 -5.16 -3.46 -6.16
N VAL A 63 -4.84 -3.67 -4.90
CA VAL A 63 -4.35 -4.95 -4.42
C VAL A 63 -5.02 -5.27 -3.09
N GLU A 64 -4.99 -6.55 -2.75
CA GLU A 64 -5.44 -7.00 -1.44
C GLU A 64 -4.20 -7.37 -0.64
N LEU A 65 -4.06 -6.76 0.53
CA LEU A 65 -2.90 -7.00 1.38
C LEU A 65 -3.06 -8.32 2.11
N VAL A 66 -2.10 -9.21 1.93
CA VAL A 66 -2.10 -10.50 2.61
C VAL A 66 -1.26 -10.42 3.88
N SER A 67 -0.08 -9.85 3.77
CA SER A 67 0.78 -9.68 4.95
C SER A 67 1.71 -8.50 4.70
N ILE A 68 2.26 -7.96 5.78
CA ILE A 68 3.14 -6.80 5.69
C ILE A 68 4.14 -6.88 6.83
N GLU A 69 5.37 -6.48 6.55
CA GLU A 69 6.44 -6.45 7.55
C GLU A 69 7.29 -5.21 7.35
N ARG A 70 7.81 -4.71 8.46
CA ARG A 70 8.75 -3.60 8.40
C ARG A 70 10.10 -4.11 7.88
N LEU A 71 10.74 -3.28 7.06
CA LEU A 71 12.10 -3.56 6.66
C LEU A 71 13.03 -2.97 7.71
N ASN A 72 13.78 -3.85 8.36
CA ASN A 72 14.74 -3.40 9.37
C ASN A 72 16.09 -3.15 8.73
N LYS A 73 16.77 -2.15 9.26
CA LYS A 73 18.09 -1.81 8.73
C LYS A 73 19.16 -2.07 9.73
#